data_329f20f93d3802739dd7a8855a6cbe16
#
_entry.id   329f20f93d3802739dd7a8855a6cbe16
#
_cell.length_a   1.000
_cell.length_b   1.000
_cell.length_c   1.000
_cell.angle_alpha   90.00
_cell.angle_beta   90.00
_cell.angle_gamma   90.00
#
_symmetry.space_group_name_H-M   'P 1'
#
loop_
_entity.id
_entity.type
_entity.pdbx_description
1 polymer ?
#
loop_
_entity_poly.entity_id
_entity_poly.type
_entity_poly.pdbx_seq_one_letter_code
_entity_poly.pdbx_strand_id
1 'polypeptide(L)'
;MNLFINLKENKDLSKNERILANYILKHPEDVLKMSSKDLGKVCFVSTATVYRLCDKLGLLGFSDLKIKITSSLDDYRKSNENFNFDFPVNQFQTHYEIIQKIKEDYEQTLNLTANLFSLDQLRLIASAMKKAQIIDVYTSA
;
A
#
# COMPACT_ATOMS: atom_id res chain seq x y z
N MET A 1 -7.51 9.28 -1.83
CA MET A 1 -6.80 8.92 -0.58
C MET A 1 -7.12 7.47 -0.26
N ASN A 2 -6.09 6.63 -0.08
CA ASN A 2 -6.27 5.19 0.14
C ASN A 2 -6.88 4.96 1.54
N LEU A 3 -7.95 4.16 1.63
CA LEU A 3 -8.65 3.87 2.88
C LEU A 3 -7.72 3.27 3.94
N PHE A 4 -6.86 2.34 3.55
CA PHE A 4 -5.97 1.63 4.48
C PHE A 4 -4.91 2.55 5.09
N ILE A 5 -4.40 3.51 4.34
CA ILE A 5 -3.51 4.56 4.86
C ILE A 5 -4.27 5.41 5.88
N ASN A 6 -5.49 5.85 5.54
CA ASN A 6 -6.31 6.64 6.45
C ASN A 6 -6.64 5.89 7.76
N LEU A 7 -7.03 4.61 7.69
CA LEU A 7 -7.28 3.77 8.88
C LEU A 7 -6.04 3.61 9.76
N LYS A 8 -4.85 3.53 9.16
CA LYS A 8 -3.58 3.35 9.87
C LYS A 8 -3.11 4.64 10.56
N GLU A 9 -3.19 5.76 9.86
CA GLU A 9 -2.58 7.03 10.26
C GLU A 9 -3.52 7.96 11.03
N ASN A 10 -4.85 7.74 10.98
CA ASN A 10 -5.82 8.59 11.64
C ASN A 10 -5.67 8.55 13.16
N LYS A 11 -5.22 9.65 13.74
CA LYS A 11 -4.97 9.81 15.18
C LYS A 11 -6.24 10.11 15.99
N ASP A 12 -7.33 10.51 15.33
CA ASP A 12 -8.57 10.94 15.98
C ASP A 12 -9.53 9.78 16.30
N LEU A 13 -9.11 8.53 16.04
CA LEU A 13 -9.92 7.36 16.35
C LEU A 13 -9.90 7.06 17.84
N SER A 14 -11.11 6.92 18.43
CA SER A 14 -11.30 6.41 19.78
C SER A 14 -10.77 4.97 19.91
N LYS A 15 -10.61 4.48 21.14
CA LYS A 15 -10.15 3.10 21.39
C LYS A 15 -10.99 2.04 20.65
N ASN A 16 -12.31 2.18 20.67
CA ASN A 16 -13.22 1.23 20.01
C ASN A 16 -13.19 1.35 18.48
N GLU A 17 -13.06 2.56 17.94
CA GLU A 17 -12.89 2.78 16.51
C GLU A 17 -11.52 2.26 16.02
N ARG A 18 -10.48 2.33 16.85
CA ARG A 18 -9.17 1.74 16.58
C ARG A 18 -9.22 0.22 16.50
N ILE A 19 -10.03 -0.44 17.34
CA ILE A 19 -10.26 -1.89 17.26
C ILE A 19 -10.89 -2.25 15.91
N LEU A 20 -11.92 -1.51 15.48
CA LEU A 20 -12.56 -1.68 14.17
C LEU A 20 -11.56 -1.47 13.02
N ALA A 21 -10.80 -0.37 13.06
CA ALA A 21 -9.79 -0.06 12.06
C ALA A 21 -8.76 -1.18 11.92
N ASN A 22 -8.24 -1.68 13.04
CA ASN A 22 -7.28 -2.77 13.06
C ASN A 22 -7.88 -4.09 12.51
N TYR A 23 -9.16 -4.37 12.80
CA TYR A 23 -9.83 -5.54 12.26
C TYR A 23 -10.01 -5.43 10.74
N ILE A 24 -10.46 -4.27 10.24
CA ILE A 24 -10.62 -4.01 8.80
C ILE A 24 -9.28 -4.15 8.07
N LEU A 25 -8.19 -3.65 8.65
CA LEU A 25 -6.84 -3.77 8.07
C LEU A 25 -6.35 -5.22 7.98
N LYS A 26 -6.70 -6.05 8.98
CA LYS A 26 -6.26 -7.46 9.03
C LYS A 26 -7.15 -8.41 8.22
N HIS A 27 -8.44 -8.11 8.12
CA HIS A 27 -9.47 -8.99 7.55
C HIS A 27 -10.39 -8.26 6.56
N PRO A 28 -9.85 -7.52 5.57
CA PRO A 28 -10.66 -6.70 4.68
C PRO A 28 -11.66 -7.52 3.86
N GLU A 29 -11.28 -8.70 3.40
CA GLU A 29 -12.15 -9.57 2.60
C GLU A 29 -13.31 -10.15 3.41
N ASP A 30 -13.10 -10.44 4.70
CA ASP A 30 -14.17 -10.91 5.59
C ASP A 30 -15.19 -9.79 5.84
N VAL A 31 -14.72 -8.55 6.01
CA VAL A 31 -15.59 -7.38 6.21
C VAL A 31 -16.52 -7.15 5.00
N LEU A 32 -16.08 -7.45 3.78
CA LEU A 32 -16.92 -7.37 2.59
C LEU A 32 -18.15 -8.29 2.66
N LYS A 33 -18.06 -9.41 3.38
CA LYS A 33 -19.14 -10.40 3.54
C LYS A 33 -20.02 -10.13 4.75
N MET A 34 -19.61 -9.23 5.67
CA MET A 34 -20.31 -8.92 6.92
C MET A 34 -21.36 -7.82 6.76
N SER A 35 -22.34 -7.80 7.66
CA SER A 35 -23.15 -6.61 7.93
C SER A 35 -22.46 -5.70 8.96
N SER A 36 -22.90 -4.44 9.08
CA SER A 36 -22.40 -3.53 10.13
C SER A 36 -22.63 -4.09 11.54
N LYS A 37 -23.69 -4.86 11.73
CA LYS A 37 -24.02 -5.53 12.99
C LYS A 37 -23.05 -6.68 13.27
N ASP A 38 -22.67 -7.45 12.24
CA ASP A 38 -21.73 -8.56 12.39
C ASP A 38 -20.30 -8.06 12.67
N LEU A 39 -19.87 -7.00 11.96
CA LEU A 39 -18.61 -6.35 12.25
C LEU A 39 -18.55 -5.81 13.69
N GLY A 40 -19.64 -5.18 14.16
CA GLY A 40 -19.74 -4.73 15.54
C GLY A 40 -19.61 -5.87 16.55
N LYS A 41 -20.29 -7.02 16.30
CA LYS A 41 -20.19 -8.20 17.16
C LYS A 41 -18.80 -8.79 17.23
N VAL A 42 -18.16 -8.98 16.08
CA VAL A 42 -16.79 -9.57 15.99
C VAL A 42 -15.77 -8.68 16.69
N CYS A 43 -15.91 -7.36 16.60
CA CYS A 43 -15.04 -6.40 17.26
C CYS A 43 -15.46 -6.05 18.69
N PHE A 44 -16.53 -6.66 19.22
CA PHE A 44 -17.09 -6.36 20.56
C PHE A 44 -17.43 -4.88 20.75
N VAL A 45 -17.95 -4.22 19.71
CA VAL A 45 -18.38 -2.82 19.74
C VAL A 45 -19.82 -2.67 19.24
N SER A 46 -20.44 -1.53 19.54
CA SER A 46 -21.79 -1.24 19.05
C SER A 46 -21.81 -0.94 17.54
N THR A 47 -22.93 -1.25 16.89
CA THR A 47 -23.15 -0.86 15.49
C THR A 47 -23.03 0.66 15.30
N ALA A 48 -23.42 1.46 16.30
CA ALA A 48 -23.23 2.91 16.28
C ALA A 48 -21.75 3.31 16.19
N THR A 49 -20.85 2.54 16.79
CA THR A 49 -19.40 2.77 16.67
C THR A 49 -18.90 2.51 15.25
N VAL A 50 -19.47 1.50 14.55
CA VAL A 50 -19.15 1.24 13.15
C VAL A 50 -19.52 2.44 12.28
N TYR A 51 -20.72 3.02 12.47
CA TYR A 51 -21.14 4.20 11.71
C TYR A 51 -20.31 5.44 12.05
N ARG A 52 -19.94 5.66 13.33
CA ARG A 52 -19.03 6.77 13.70
C ARG A 52 -17.67 6.64 13.05
N LEU A 53 -17.15 5.42 12.91
CA LEU A 53 -15.92 5.21 12.16
C LEU A 53 -16.12 5.61 10.68
N CYS A 54 -17.23 5.21 10.04
CA CYS A 54 -17.53 5.63 8.67
C CYS A 54 -17.58 7.15 8.54
N ASP A 55 -18.29 7.84 9.44
CA ASP A 55 -18.39 9.31 9.46
C ASP A 55 -17.02 9.97 9.58
N LYS A 56 -16.16 9.49 10.48
CA LYS A 56 -14.78 10.00 10.65
C LYS A 56 -13.89 9.77 9.44
N LEU A 57 -14.17 8.74 8.68
CA LEU A 57 -13.46 8.47 7.42
C LEU A 57 -14.05 9.25 6.24
N GLY A 58 -15.09 10.06 6.46
CA GLY A 58 -15.79 10.82 5.42
C GLY A 58 -16.65 9.95 4.50
N LEU A 59 -17.13 8.81 5.01
CA LEU A 59 -17.93 7.84 4.26
C LEU A 59 -19.42 7.99 4.58
N LEU A 60 -20.28 7.78 3.58
CA LEU A 60 -21.74 7.89 3.71
C LEU A 60 -22.36 6.76 4.52
N GLY A 61 -21.60 5.76 4.92
CA GLY A 61 -22.04 4.63 5.73
C GLY A 61 -21.29 3.34 5.44
N PHE A 62 -21.83 2.23 5.96
CA PHE A 62 -21.16 0.93 5.89
C PHE A 62 -21.05 0.37 4.46
N SER A 63 -22.04 0.65 3.60
CA SER A 63 -21.98 0.25 2.18
C SER A 63 -20.84 0.97 1.44
N ASP A 64 -20.66 2.27 1.71
CA ASP A 64 -19.58 3.06 1.14
C ASP A 64 -18.21 2.58 1.67
N LEU A 65 -18.14 2.19 2.95
CA LEU A 65 -16.94 1.55 3.51
C LEU A 65 -16.56 0.29 2.72
N LYS A 66 -17.52 -0.58 2.38
CA LYS A 66 -17.26 -1.78 1.58
C LYS A 66 -16.74 -1.44 0.17
N ILE A 67 -17.35 -0.45 -0.49
CA ILE A 67 -16.88 0.02 -1.81
C ILE A 67 -15.44 0.52 -1.71
N LYS A 68 -15.13 1.29 -0.67
CA LYS A 68 -13.77 1.79 -0.45
C LYS A 68 -12.77 0.69 -0.10
N ILE A 69 -13.18 -0.33 0.65
CA ILE A 69 -12.35 -1.51 0.91
C ILE A 69 -12.04 -2.22 -0.41
N THR A 70 -13.06 -2.47 -1.26
CA THR A 70 -12.86 -3.14 -2.55
C THR A 70 -11.89 -2.37 -3.44
N SER A 71 -12.09 -1.06 -3.61
CA SER A 71 -11.19 -0.24 -4.42
C SER A 71 -9.77 -0.19 -3.87
N SER A 72 -9.62 -0.13 -2.53
CA SER A 72 -8.30 -0.13 -1.88
C SER A 72 -7.61 -1.48 -1.96
N LEU A 73 -8.35 -2.60 -1.95
CA LEU A 73 -7.81 -3.94 -2.20
C LEU A 73 -7.33 -4.08 -3.65
N ASP A 74 -8.07 -3.55 -4.61
CA ASP A 74 -7.67 -3.58 -6.02
C ASP A 74 -6.40 -2.72 -6.24
N ASP A 75 -6.33 -1.54 -5.63
CA ASP A 75 -5.12 -0.71 -5.65
C ASP A 75 -3.94 -1.41 -4.95
N TYR A 76 -4.20 -2.08 -3.81
CA TYR A 76 -3.18 -2.83 -3.08
C TYR A 76 -2.75 -4.09 -3.82
N ARG A 77 -3.65 -4.81 -4.49
CA ARG A 77 -3.33 -5.93 -5.35
C ARG A 77 -2.50 -5.46 -6.56
N LYS A 78 -2.93 -4.41 -7.24
CA LYS A 78 -2.18 -3.80 -8.37
C LYS A 78 -0.81 -3.28 -7.94
N SER A 79 -0.67 -2.73 -6.72
CA SER A 79 0.62 -2.27 -6.19
C SER A 79 1.46 -3.41 -5.62
N ASN A 80 0.87 -4.46 -5.07
CA ASN A 80 1.58 -5.63 -4.53
C ASN A 80 1.77 -6.76 -5.56
N GLU A 81 0.96 -6.84 -6.60
CA GLU A 81 1.30 -7.65 -7.77
C GLU A 81 2.62 -7.19 -8.37
N ASN A 82 3.03 -5.95 -8.09
CA ASN A 82 4.26 -5.34 -8.58
C ASN A 82 5.43 -5.28 -7.57
N PHE A 83 5.26 -5.71 -6.29
CA PHE A 83 6.34 -5.59 -5.30
C PHE A 83 6.37 -6.74 -4.30
N ASN A 84 6.74 -7.92 -4.74
CA ASN A 84 7.21 -8.96 -3.84
C ASN A 84 8.71 -9.17 -4.06
N PHE A 85 9.53 -8.39 -3.35
CA PHE A 85 10.98 -8.46 -3.44
C PHE A 85 11.54 -9.83 -3.00
N ASP A 86 10.82 -10.55 -2.13
CA ASP A 86 11.30 -11.83 -1.59
C ASP A 86 10.92 -13.04 -2.46
N PHE A 87 9.80 -12.96 -3.21
CA PHE A 87 9.38 -14.03 -4.13
C PHE A 87 8.48 -13.47 -5.25
N PRO A 88 9.05 -13.06 -6.39
CA PRO A 88 8.29 -12.52 -7.52
C PRO A 88 7.45 -13.56 -8.25
N VAL A 89 7.55 -14.84 -7.87
CA VAL A 89 6.98 -15.95 -8.64
C VAL A 89 6.06 -16.81 -7.77
N ASN A 90 4.84 -17.05 -8.27
CA ASN A 90 3.88 -17.98 -7.67
C ASN A 90 3.98 -19.34 -8.42
N GLN A 91 3.89 -20.47 -7.69
CA GLN A 91 3.98 -21.83 -8.24
C GLN A 91 2.91 -22.15 -9.29
N PHE A 92 1.86 -21.34 -9.44
CA PHE A 92 0.78 -21.50 -10.42
C PHE A 92 0.93 -20.61 -11.65
N GLN A 93 1.98 -19.80 -11.76
CA GLN A 93 2.23 -18.92 -12.90
C GLN A 93 2.90 -19.66 -14.04
N THR A 94 2.51 -19.33 -15.28
CA THR A 94 3.22 -19.80 -16.47
C THR A 94 4.57 -19.08 -16.61
N HIS A 95 5.52 -19.71 -17.32
CA HIS A 95 6.82 -19.08 -17.61
C HIS A 95 6.67 -17.72 -18.29
N TYR A 96 5.66 -17.56 -19.15
CA TYR A 96 5.37 -16.30 -19.82
C TYR A 96 4.95 -15.21 -18.84
N GLU A 97 4.01 -15.51 -17.92
CA GLU A 97 3.56 -14.57 -16.88
C GLU A 97 4.70 -14.17 -15.95
N ILE A 98 5.58 -15.11 -15.62
CA ILE A 98 6.78 -14.83 -14.82
C ILE A 98 7.70 -13.82 -15.52
N ILE A 99 7.99 -14.04 -16.82
CA ILE A 99 8.83 -13.15 -17.61
C ILE A 99 8.20 -11.75 -17.73
N GLN A 100 6.91 -11.66 -17.97
CA GLN A 100 6.19 -10.37 -18.06
C GLN A 100 6.25 -9.63 -16.72
N LYS A 101 6.02 -10.34 -15.61
CA LYS A 101 6.07 -9.75 -14.27
C LYS A 101 7.48 -9.22 -13.95
N ILE A 102 8.51 -10.00 -14.18
CA ILE A 102 9.90 -9.57 -13.98
C ILE A 102 10.20 -8.32 -14.81
N LYS A 103 9.77 -8.28 -16.06
CA LYS A 103 9.94 -7.12 -16.93
C LYS A 103 9.26 -5.87 -16.36
N GLU A 104 8.00 -6.00 -15.93
CA GLU A 104 7.23 -4.90 -15.33
C GLU A 104 7.89 -4.38 -14.05
N ASP A 105 8.37 -5.27 -13.17
CA ASP A 105 9.07 -4.93 -11.93
C ASP A 105 10.37 -4.15 -12.21
N TYR A 106 11.15 -4.57 -13.20
CA TYR A 106 12.35 -3.84 -13.62
C TYR A 106 12.03 -2.47 -14.23
N GLU A 107 11.03 -2.38 -15.11
CA GLU A 107 10.60 -1.11 -15.71
C GLU A 107 10.13 -0.13 -14.64
N GLN A 108 9.35 -0.59 -13.66
CA GLN A 108 8.87 0.22 -12.55
C GLN A 108 10.02 0.67 -11.64
N THR A 109 10.94 -0.22 -11.30
CA THR A 109 12.13 0.10 -10.49
C THR A 109 12.98 1.16 -11.17
N LEU A 110 13.23 1.02 -12.47
CA LEU A 110 13.98 2.01 -13.26
C LEU A 110 13.27 3.37 -13.26
N ASN A 111 11.96 3.39 -13.48
CA ASN A 111 11.18 4.64 -13.48
C ASN A 111 11.18 5.31 -12.09
N LEU A 112 10.99 4.56 -11.02
CA LEU A 112 11.07 5.08 -9.65
C LEU A 112 12.46 5.62 -9.35
N THR A 113 13.50 4.89 -9.71
CA THR A 113 14.90 5.31 -9.53
C THR A 113 15.21 6.57 -10.32
N ALA A 114 14.78 6.63 -11.58
CA ALA A 114 14.96 7.83 -12.43
C ALA A 114 14.28 9.08 -11.82
N ASN A 115 13.12 8.92 -11.19
CA ASN A 115 12.40 10.02 -10.53
C ASN A 115 13.08 10.51 -9.23
N LEU A 116 13.97 9.72 -8.63
CA LEU A 116 14.78 10.15 -7.48
C LEU A 116 15.94 11.06 -7.86
N PHE A 117 16.35 11.06 -9.13
CA PHE A 117 17.46 11.89 -9.58
C PHE A 117 17.04 13.30 -9.97
N SER A 118 17.69 14.30 -9.39
CA SER A 118 17.64 15.68 -9.85
C SER A 118 18.70 15.89 -10.94
N LEU A 119 18.31 16.41 -12.10
CA LEU A 119 19.25 16.72 -13.19
C LEU A 119 20.36 17.69 -12.75
N ASP A 120 20.04 18.63 -11.85
CA ASP A 120 21.03 19.59 -11.34
C ASP A 120 22.02 18.90 -10.40
N GLN A 121 21.58 18.00 -9.55
CA GLN A 121 22.49 17.18 -8.71
C GLN A 121 23.37 16.29 -9.57
N LEU A 122 22.83 15.63 -10.61
CA LEU A 122 23.62 14.82 -11.54
C LEU A 122 24.69 15.65 -12.26
N ARG A 123 24.37 16.88 -12.68
CA ARG A 123 25.35 17.82 -13.28
C ARG A 123 26.46 18.18 -12.31
N LEU A 124 26.13 18.44 -11.04
CA LEU A 124 27.10 18.74 -9.99
C LEU A 124 28.02 17.53 -9.72
N ILE A 125 27.45 16.34 -9.60
CA ILE A 125 28.21 15.09 -9.41
C ILE A 125 29.14 14.85 -10.61
N ALA A 126 28.62 14.92 -11.82
CA ALA A 126 29.41 14.71 -13.04
C ALA A 126 30.55 15.74 -13.15
N SER A 127 30.31 17.01 -12.78
CA SER A 127 31.35 18.04 -12.75
C SER A 127 32.41 17.77 -11.69
N ALA A 128 32.01 17.27 -10.50
CA ALA A 128 32.94 16.90 -9.44
C ALA A 128 33.80 15.70 -9.85
N MET A 129 33.19 14.66 -10.41
CA MET A 129 33.90 13.48 -10.92
C MET A 129 34.91 13.84 -12.02
N LYS A 130 34.54 14.74 -12.93
CA LYS A 130 35.46 15.20 -14.02
C LYS A 130 36.67 15.95 -13.49
N LYS A 131 36.60 16.59 -12.34
CA LYS A 131 37.69 17.35 -11.72
C LYS A 131 38.49 16.53 -10.72
N ALA A 132 38.00 15.38 -10.29
CA ALA A 132 38.65 14.52 -9.32
C ALA A 132 39.88 13.83 -9.96
N GLN A 133 40.97 13.76 -9.22
CA GLN A 133 42.16 13.01 -9.61
C GLN A 133 42.03 11.51 -9.32
N ILE A 134 41.24 11.16 -8.32
CA ILE A 134 40.96 9.79 -7.87
C ILE A 134 39.48 9.68 -7.58
N ILE A 135 38.83 8.59 -7.98
CA ILE A 135 37.45 8.22 -7.67
C ILE A 135 37.49 6.83 -7.05
N ASP A 136 37.12 6.74 -5.77
CA ASP A 136 36.97 5.47 -5.06
C ASP A 136 35.49 5.03 -5.07
N VAL A 137 35.25 3.76 -5.42
CA VAL A 137 33.93 3.16 -5.44
C VAL A 137 33.84 2.08 -4.37
N TYR A 138 32.96 2.29 -3.39
CA TYR A 138 32.68 1.32 -2.34
C TYR A 138 31.37 0.62 -2.64
N THR A 139 31.38 -0.72 -2.67
CA THR A 139 30.17 -1.53 -2.84
C THR A 139 30.03 -2.49 -1.67
N SER A 140 28.79 -2.64 -1.15
CA SER A 140 28.45 -3.76 -0.27
C SER A 140 28.09 -4.96 -1.16
N ALA A 141 28.76 -6.09 -0.96
CA ALA A 141 28.36 -7.38 -1.55
C ALA A 141 27.21 -8.00 -0.74
#